data_0f2367323e86befb1ad941f08787d7d7
#
_entry.id   0f2367323e86befb1ad941f08787d7d7
#
_cell.length_a   1.000
_cell.length_b   1.000
_cell.length_c   1.000
_cell.angle_alpha   90.00
_cell.angle_beta   90.00
_cell.angle_gamma   90.00
#
_symmetry.space_group_name_H-M   'P 1'
#
loop_
_entity.id
_entity.type
_entity.pdbx_description
1 polymer ?
#
loop_
_entity_poly.entity_id
_entity_poly.type
_entity_poly.pdbx_seq_one_letter_code
_entity_poly.pdbx_strand_id
1 'polypeptide(L)'
;VETYVHTGASASIRGNPPASAERALPAAVDVLIVGFGPVGAAMANMLARHGVNVMVIDKAAEMFMAPRAIALDNEALRILQSAGIGEQDFETVAIPYVRMRSPLLGEFGRVNTLGSLDGHPRLVTFYQPDLERCLRNRLRTYACAHVALGTTLTGFTTEPDHVLASLDAGHGRTHVVRARYIVGADGASSLVRQLIGQEFKGKTYAEDWLIVDAHHVPRPIDHVEFICDHRRPTPHMVAPGGRERWEFMLHPDESRDEMESDARIRELLAPWGNVDDITIERKAVYRFHARTVDAFSKGRVFLAGDAAHITPPFVGQGLVAGLRDAANLSWKLAWVILGRADPRILDTYDEERRPHAKSMINLAKFMGRLVMPRNGAIAFATHGLMRLSRLVPGLRAQFEELRIKPKNAFRSGLFVKGCTRTKLVRGATIPQGWLRSADGTARLSDDVLGDGYALVGFGCDPRASLDPGTATALAQTGGAIVQIAHRGQRLHLSGRDHWEDLDGTFLPRFAPLSWIAVVRPDKTIVHDGPVADADRIVHESLTLLGISRDATTPSVALAL
;
A
#
# COMPACT_ATOMS: atom_id res chain seq x y z
N VAL A 1 -23.32 14.28 25.86
CA VAL A 1 -24.12 15.07 24.91
C VAL A 1 -23.61 16.52 25.00
N GLU A 2 -22.69 16.94 24.19
CA GLU A 2 -22.42 18.34 23.90
C GLU A 2 -21.98 18.43 22.43
N THR A 3 -22.81 19.14 21.68
CA THR A 3 -22.70 19.37 20.25
C THR A 3 -21.73 20.53 20.04
N TYR A 4 -20.56 20.30 19.46
CA TYR A 4 -19.69 21.36 18.95
C TYR A 4 -19.95 21.56 17.46
N VAL A 5 -20.57 22.68 17.13
CA VAL A 5 -20.73 23.18 15.76
C VAL A 5 -19.44 23.93 15.38
N HIS A 6 -18.68 23.40 14.44
CA HIS A 6 -17.59 24.15 13.80
C HIS A 6 -18.09 24.73 12.48
N THR A 7 -18.28 26.05 12.47
CA THR A 7 -18.41 26.86 11.25
C THR A 7 -17.00 27.10 10.68
N GLY A 8 -16.64 26.37 9.64
CA GLY A 8 -15.43 26.59 8.87
C GLY A 8 -15.77 27.11 7.47
N ALA A 9 -15.37 28.33 7.19
CA ALA A 9 -15.56 29.00 5.91
C ALA A 9 -14.81 28.26 4.79
N SER A 10 -15.51 27.86 3.74
CA SER A 10 -14.94 27.31 2.51
C SER A 10 -14.29 28.43 1.69
N ALA A 11 -12.96 28.45 1.66
CA ALA A 11 -12.22 29.25 0.69
C ALA A 11 -12.21 28.52 -0.65
N SER A 12 -12.98 29.00 -1.61
CA SER A 12 -12.94 28.54 -3.00
C SER A 12 -11.63 28.97 -3.64
N ILE A 13 -10.69 28.05 -3.81
CA ILE A 13 -9.50 28.26 -4.64
C ILE A 13 -9.93 28.05 -6.11
N ARG A 14 -10.40 29.09 -6.76
CA ARG A 14 -10.46 29.19 -8.22
C ARG A 14 -9.15 29.80 -8.69
N GLY A 15 -8.40 29.06 -9.50
CA GLY A 15 -7.24 29.53 -10.22
C GLY A 15 -6.42 28.37 -10.73
N ASN A 16 -6.59 27.98 -12.01
CA ASN A 16 -5.58 27.17 -12.68
C ASN A 16 -4.27 27.96 -12.65
N PRO A 17 -3.19 27.40 -12.14
CA PRO A 17 -1.88 28.03 -12.32
C PRO A 17 -1.54 28.03 -13.81
N PRO A 18 -0.84 29.05 -14.30
CA PRO A 18 -0.44 29.15 -15.70
C PRO A 18 0.37 27.92 -16.11
N ALA A 19 0.21 27.52 -17.39
CA ALA A 19 0.95 26.45 -18.02
C ALA A 19 2.45 26.59 -17.65
N SER A 20 2.99 25.60 -16.94
CA SER A 20 4.38 25.61 -16.49
C SER A 20 5.28 25.73 -17.71
N ALA A 21 6.13 26.78 -17.73
CA ALA A 21 7.27 26.84 -18.62
C ALA A 21 7.96 25.47 -18.64
N GLU A 22 8.24 24.93 -19.82
CA GLU A 22 8.97 23.66 -20.01
C GLU A 22 10.26 23.71 -19.19
N ARG A 23 10.24 23.16 -17.98
CA ARG A 23 11.46 22.96 -17.21
C ARG A 23 12.28 21.91 -17.95
N ALA A 24 13.52 22.26 -18.33
CA ALA A 24 14.44 21.31 -18.91
C ALA A 24 14.56 20.07 -17.99
N LEU A 25 14.56 18.88 -18.59
CA LEU A 25 14.73 17.64 -17.84
C LEU A 25 16.08 17.65 -17.12
N PRO A 26 16.18 17.21 -15.86
CA PRO A 26 17.47 17.13 -15.17
C PRO A 26 18.39 16.11 -15.87
N ALA A 27 19.66 16.45 -16.01
CA ALA A 27 20.66 15.54 -16.59
C ALA A 27 20.97 14.34 -15.68
N ALA A 28 20.77 14.50 -14.36
CA ALA A 28 21.02 13.46 -13.37
C ALA A 28 20.01 13.52 -12.22
N VAL A 29 19.63 12.34 -11.71
CA VAL A 29 18.74 12.14 -10.55
C VAL A 29 19.21 10.94 -9.72
N ASP A 30 18.76 10.84 -8.49
CA ASP A 30 19.02 9.63 -7.70
C ASP A 30 18.12 8.46 -8.13
N VAL A 31 16.83 8.71 -8.29
CA VAL A 31 15.87 7.70 -8.69
C VAL A 31 14.99 8.20 -9.84
N LEU A 32 14.96 7.42 -10.93
CA LEU A 32 14.00 7.59 -12.01
C LEU A 32 12.84 6.59 -11.82
N ILE A 33 11.63 7.11 -11.66
CA ILE A 33 10.41 6.30 -11.59
C ILE A 33 9.71 6.37 -12.95
N VAL A 34 9.47 5.22 -13.56
CA VAL A 34 8.74 5.10 -14.82
C VAL A 34 7.31 4.69 -14.53
N GLY A 35 6.35 5.58 -14.77
CA GLY A 35 4.92 5.44 -14.46
C GLY A 35 4.49 6.32 -13.28
N PHE A 36 3.51 7.20 -13.51
CA PHE A 36 2.96 8.14 -12.51
C PHE A 36 1.52 7.78 -12.11
N GLY A 37 1.21 6.48 -12.11
CA GLY A 37 0.03 5.94 -11.45
C GLY A 37 0.17 5.94 -9.93
N PRO A 38 -0.82 5.43 -9.17
CA PRO A 38 -0.86 5.57 -7.70
C PRO A 38 0.36 4.95 -6.99
N VAL A 39 0.92 3.86 -7.50
CA VAL A 39 2.12 3.22 -6.91
C VAL A 39 3.37 4.06 -7.12
N GLY A 40 3.62 4.52 -8.35
CA GLY A 40 4.77 5.38 -8.66
C GLY A 40 4.67 6.72 -7.95
N ALA A 41 3.47 7.31 -7.86
CA ALA A 41 3.24 8.56 -7.16
C ALA A 41 3.45 8.42 -5.64
N ALA A 42 2.97 7.34 -5.01
CA ALA A 42 3.22 7.07 -3.60
C ALA A 42 4.71 6.88 -3.30
N MET A 43 5.41 6.08 -4.12
CA MET A 43 6.86 5.87 -4.01
C MET A 43 7.64 7.17 -4.16
N ALA A 44 7.28 8.02 -5.13
CA ALA A 44 7.92 9.31 -5.34
C ALA A 44 7.78 10.23 -4.12
N ASN A 45 6.58 10.29 -3.51
CA ASN A 45 6.35 11.05 -2.28
C ASN A 45 7.21 10.54 -1.11
N MET A 46 7.29 9.22 -0.92
CA MET A 46 8.10 8.61 0.14
C MET A 46 9.60 8.90 -0.07
N LEU A 47 10.12 8.78 -1.30
CA LEU A 47 11.51 9.11 -1.61
C LEU A 47 11.80 10.60 -1.42
N ALA A 48 10.93 11.48 -1.93
CA ALA A 48 11.09 12.91 -1.80
C ALA A 48 11.02 13.39 -0.33
N ARG A 49 10.21 12.74 0.51
CA ARG A 49 10.16 12.96 1.96
C ARG A 49 11.50 12.70 2.64
N HIS A 50 12.29 11.75 2.14
CA HIS A 50 13.66 11.50 2.59
C HIS A 50 14.70 12.46 1.98
N GLY A 51 14.29 13.39 1.11
CA GLY A 51 15.19 14.32 0.43
C GLY A 51 15.94 13.74 -0.78
N VAL A 52 15.51 12.58 -1.28
CA VAL A 52 16.06 11.95 -2.46
C VAL A 52 15.65 12.74 -3.71
N ASN A 53 16.60 13.00 -4.63
CA ASN A 53 16.32 13.65 -5.90
C ASN A 53 15.64 12.65 -6.85
N VAL A 54 14.31 12.78 -6.99
CA VAL A 54 13.48 11.85 -7.74
C VAL A 54 12.91 12.49 -8.99
N MET A 55 12.96 11.76 -10.10
CA MET A 55 12.24 12.11 -11.33
C MET A 55 11.18 11.06 -11.61
N VAL A 56 9.97 11.51 -11.90
CA VAL A 56 8.85 10.65 -12.32
C VAL A 56 8.48 11.00 -13.75
N ILE A 57 8.42 9.99 -14.60
CA ILE A 57 7.95 10.15 -15.98
C ILE A 57 6.68 9.33 -16.21
N ASP A 58 5.81 9.82 -17.08
CA ASP A 58 4.69 9.05 -17.61
C ASP A 58 4.51 9.37 -19.09
N LYS A 59 4.24 8.33 -19.88
CA LYS A 59 3.94 8.47 -21.33
C LYS A 59 2.62 9.22 -21.57
N ALA A 60 1.67 9.15 -20.63
CA ALA A 60 0.45 9.91 -20.68
C ALA A 60 0.71 11.38 -20.31
N ALA A 61 0.20 12.30 -21.10
CA ALA A 61 0.27 13.75 -20.80
C ALA A 61 -0.73 14.13 -19.69
N GLU A 62 -1.79 13.34 -19.52
CA GLU A 62 -2.86 13.58 -18.56
C GLU A 62 -3.06 12.38 -17.63
N MET A 63 -3.72 12.63 -16.52
CA MET A 63 -4.10 11.59 -15.59
C MET A 63 -5.23 10.73 -16.18
N PHE A 64 -5.12 9.41 -15.99
CA PHE A 64 -6.14 8.49 -16.44
C PHE A 64 -7.38 8.57 -15.52
N MET A 65 -8.51 9.04 -16.08
CA MET A 65 -9.72 9.31 -15.29
C MET A 65 -10.63 8.09 -15.06
N ALA A 66 -10.31 6.93 -15.65
CA ALA A 66 -11.10 5.73 -15.47
C ALA A 66 -10.55 4.86 -14.33
N PRO A 67 -11.20 4.82 -13.13
CA PRO A 67 -10.68 4.14 -11.95
C PRO A 67 -10.66 2.62 -12.14
N ARG A 68 -9.54 1.97 -11.83
CA ARG A 68 -9.43 0.50 -11.78
C ARG A 68 -9.69 0.00 -10.37
N ALA A 69 -8.93 0.51 -9.40
CA ALA A 69 -9.13 0.19 -7.99
C ALA A 69 -10.34 0.95 -7.42
N ILE A 70 -10.99 0.34 -6.44
CA ILE A 70 -12.17 0.92 -5.78
C ILE A 70 -12.11 0.76 -4.24
N ALA A 71 -11.26 -0.10 -3.72
CA ALA A 71 -11.20 -0.37 -2.29
C ALA A 71 -9.77 -0.28 -1.74
N LEU A 72 -9.65 0.27 -0.53
CA LEU A 72 -8.43 0.32 0.28
C LEU A 72 -8.74 -0.27 1.66
N ASP A 73 -7.85 -1.10 2.17
CA ASP A 73 -7.89 -1.56 3.55
C ASP A 73 -7.10 -0.63 4.49
N ASN A 74 -7.17 -0.88 5.80
CA ASN A 74 -6.45 -0.12 6.82
C ASN A 74 -4.94 -0.07 6.55
N GLU A 75 -4.35 -1.13 6.00
CA GLU A 75 -2.92 -1.18 5.70
C GLU A 75 -2.55 -0.24 4.54
N ALA A 76 -3.39 -0.15 3.50
CA ALA A 76 -3.20 0.80 2.42
C ALA A 76 -3.30 2.25 2.91
N LEU A 77 -4.28 2.56 3.78
CA LEU A 77 -4.44 3.90 4.38
C LEU A 77 -3.22 4.27 5.24
N ARG A 78 -2.72 3.33 6.04
CA ARG A 78 -1.49 3.50 6.83
C ARG A 78 -0.25 3.74 5.94
N ILE A 79 -0.15 3.07 4.79
CA ILE A 79 0.93 3.31 3.84
C ILE A 79 0.78 4.70 3.19
N LEU A 80 -0.44 5.12 2.85
CA LEU A 80 -0.71 6.46 2.33
C LEU A 80 -0.37 7.55 3.37
N GLN A 81 -0.64 7.33 4.66
CA GLN A 81 -0.18 8.19 5.76
C GLN A 81 1.34 8.39 5.69
N SER A 82 2.13 7.33 5.46
CA SER A 82 3.58 7.45 5.31
C SER A 82 4.02 8.23 4.06
N ALA A 83 3.18 8.25 3.01
CA ALA A 83 3.37 9.10 1.83
C ALA A 83 2.88 10.54 2.05
N GLY A 84 2.36 10.87 3.23
CA GLY A 84 1.86 12.20 3.60
C GLY A 84 0.44 12.48 3.12
N ILE A 85 -0.37 11.43 2.87
CA ILE A 85 -1.78 11.53 2.49
C ILE A 85 -2.63 11.04 3.65
N GLY A 86 -3.49 11.90 4.19
CA GLY A 86 -4.44 11.59 5.25
C GLY A 86 -5.82 11.21 4.71
N GLU A 87 -6.68 10.70 5.59
CA GLU A 87 -8.06 10.32 5.24
C GLU A 87 -8.92 11.52 4.81
N GLN A 88 -8.57 12.73 5.24
CA GLN A 88 -9.26 13.97 4.87
C GLN A 88 -8.86 14.52 3.50
N ASP A 89 -7.81 13.99 2.86
CA ASP A 89 -7.28 14.54 1.62
C ASP A 89 -8.10 14.08 0.39
N PHE A 90 -8.85 12.98 0.52
CA PHE A 90 -9.73 12.47 -0.54
C PHE A 90 -10.96 11.80 0.06
N GLU A 91 -12.06 11.80 -0.69
CA GLU A 91 -13.33 11.24 -0.22
C GLU A 91 -13.30 9.71 -0.17
N THR A 92 -13.80 9.14 0.92
CA THR A 92 -13.92 7.69 1.12
C THR A 92 -15.27 7.32 1.73
N VAL A 93 -15.74 6.09 1.47
CA VAL A 93 -16.91 5.51 2.13
C VAL A 93 -16.47 4.30 2.94
N ALA A 94 -16.63 4.37 4.25
CA ALA A 94 -16.35 3.24 5.14
C ALA A 94 -17.33 2.09 4.90
N ILE A 95 -16.82 0.90 4.68
CA ILE A 95 -17.61 -0.29 4.36
C ILE A 95 -17.81 -1.11 5.64
N PRO A 96 -19.06 -1.27 6.12
CA PRO A 96 -19.32 -1.99 7.37
C PRO A 96 -19.14 -3.50 7.23
N TYR A 97 -19.40 -4.06 6.06
CA TYR A 97 -19.22 -5.49 5.78
C TYR A 97 -19.12 -5.78 4.28
N VAL A 98 -18.53 -6.92 3.97
CA VAL A 98 -18.56 -7.53 2.64
C VAL A 98 -19.46 -8.76 2.70
N ARG A 99 -20.51 -8.79 1.90
CA ARG A 99 -21.50 -9.86 1.83
C ARG A 99 -21.28 -10.76 0.62
N MET A 100 -21.36 -12.07 0.80
CA MET A 100 -21.37 -13.03 -0.29
C MET A 100 -22.72 -13.74 -0.30
N ARG A 101 -23.46 -13.67 -1.38
CA ARG A 101 -24.74 -14.34 -1.55
C ARG A 101 -24.82 -15.15 -2.84
N SER A 102 -25.55 -16.22 -2.78
CA SER A 102 -25.91 -17.07 -3.91
C SER A 102 -27.42 -16.96 -4.17
N PRO A 103 -27.85 -16.93 -5.44
CA PRO A 103 -29.28 -16.98 -5.77
C PRO A 103 -29.98 -18.25 -5.20
N LEU A 104 -29.23 -19.37 -5.07
CA LEU A 104 -29.77 -20.66 -4.61
C LEU A 104 -29.89 -20.76 -3.08
N LEU A 105 -28.97 -20.14 -2.33
CA LEU A 105 -28.81 -20.37 -0.89
C LEU A 105 -28.93 -19.09 -0.05
N GLY A 106 -29.08 -17.92 -0.69
CA GLY A 106 -29.03 -16.62 0.00
C GLY A 106 -27.62 -16.29 0.48
N GLU A 107 -27.50 -15.58 1.61
CA GLU A 107 -26.20 -15.23 2.20
C GLU A 107 -25.51 -16.49 2.73
N PHE A 108 -24.29 -16.72 2.23
CA PHE A 108 -23.47 -17.85 2.67
C PHE A 108 -22.15 -17.41 3.30
N GLY A 109 -21.74 -16.15 3.12
CA GLY A 109 -20.53 -15.59 3.71
C GLY A 109 -20.68 -14.10 4.01
N ARG A 110 -20.02 -13.67 5.07
CA ARG A 110 -19.92 -12.25 5.45
C ARG A 110 -18.57 -12.00 6.08
N VAL A 111 -17.97 -10.87 5.74
CA VAL A 111 -16.77 -10.33 6.37
C VAL A 111 -17.16 -9.05 7.09
N ASN A 112 -16.90 -8.97 8.38
CA ASN A 112 -17.12 -7.77 9.16
C ASN A 112 -15.93 -6.82 9.00
N THR A 113 -16.18 -5.63 8.45
CA THR A 113 -15.18 -4.57 8.27
C THR A 113 -15.51 -3.32 9.07
N LEU A 114 -16.49 -3.41 9.98
CA LEU A 114 -16.87 -2.30 10.84
C LEU A 114 -15.76 -1.94 11.83
N GLY A 115 -15.61 -0.63 12.08
CA GLY A 115 -14.62 -0.08 13.00
C GLY A 115 -13.26 0.13 12.36
N SER A 116 -12.27 0.41 13.20
CA SER A 116 -10.90 0.71 12.79
C SER A 116 -9.91 -0.37 13.20
N LEU A 117 -8.81 -0.43 12.48
CA LEU A 117 -7.64 -1.25 12.77
C LEU A 117 -6.40 -0.42 12.41
N ASP A 118 -5.39 -0.44 13.27
CA ASP A 118 -4.19 0.37 13.09
C ASP A 118 -4.50 1.88 12.88
N GLY A 119 -5.50 2.41 13.60
CA GLY A 119 -5.90 3.81 13.54
C GLY A 119 -6.73 4.21 12.31
N HIS A 120 -6.98 3.30 11.37
CA HIS A 120 -7.70 3.54 10.12
C HIS A 120 -8.96 2.66 9.98
N PRO A 121 -9.98 3.07 9.19
CA PRO A 121 -11.09 2.19 8.82
C PRO A 121 -10.57 0.88 8.22
N ARG A 122 -11.22 -0.25 8.57
CA ARG A 122 -10.78 -1.57 8.10
C ARG A 122 -10.88 -1.75 6.59
N LEU A 123 -11.87 -1.12 5.98
CA LEU A 123 -12.11 -1.14 4.54
C LEU A 123 -12.85 0.13 4.16
N VAL A 124 -12.38 0.79 3.12
CA VAL A 124 -13.07 1.91 2.48
C VAL A 124 -13.15 1.69 0.98
N THR A 125 -14.18 2.23 0.36
CA THR A 125 -14.18 2.49 -1.08
C THR A 125 -13.77 3.93 -1.33
N PHE A 126 -13.19 4.18 -2.51
CA PHE A 126 -12.63 5.48 -2.90
C PHE A 126 -12.72 5.69 -4.41
N TYR A 127 -12.54 6.93 -4.85
CA TYR A 127 -12.41 7.26 -6.25
C TYR A 127 -10.93 7.42 -6.61
N GLN A 128 -10.36 6.50 -7.38
CA GLN A 128 -8.92 6.43 -7.68
C GLN A 128 -8.33 7.73 -8.24
N PRO A 129 -8.99 8.47 -9.17
CA PRO A 129 -8.47 9.75 -9.66
C PRO A 129 -8.26 10.80 -8.57
N ASP A 130 -9.09 10.81 -7.51
CA ASP A 130 -8.92 11.76 -6.42
C ASP A 130 -7.67 11.44 -5.60
N LEU A 131 -7.45 10.18 -5.26
CA LEU A 131 -6.21 9.74 -4.62
C LEU A 131 -4.97 10.07 -5.44
N GLU A 132 -5.00 9.80 -6.76
CA GLU A 132 -3.89 10.13 -7.65
C GLU A 132 -3.63 11.64 -7.70
N ARG A 133 -4.68 12.45 -7.73
CA ARG A 133 -4.57 13.91 -7.69
C ARG A 133 -3.91 14.38 -6.39
N CYS A 134 -4.30 13.82 -5.24
CA CYS A 134 -3.71 14.14 -3.94
C CYS A 134 -2.22 13.78 -3.91
N LEU A 135 -1.85 12.57 -4.34
CA LEU A 135 -0.45 12.14 -4.42
C LEU A 135 0.39 13.02 -5.35
N ARG A 136 -0.15 13.38 -6.53
CA ARG A 136 0.53 14.25 -7.50
C ARG A 136 0.69 15.69 -6.97
N ASN A 137 -0.33 16.23 -6.30
CA ASN A 137 -0.28 17.56 -5.69
C ASN A 137 0.72 17.59 -4.52
N ARG A 138 0.74 16.55 -3.68
CA ARG A 138 1.71 16.42 -2.60
C ARG A 138 3.14 16.38 -3.13
N LEU A 139 3.40 15.62 -4.19
CA LEU A 139 4.73 15.51 -4.78
C LEU A 139 5.28 16.87 -5.24
N ARG A 140 4.43 17.75 -5.77
CA ARG A 140 4.81 19.10 -6.21
C ARG A 140 5.32 20.00 -5.09
N THR A 141 5.05 19.66 -3.83
CA THR A 141 5.55 20.44 -2.68
C THR A 141 7.01 20.16 -2.34
N TYR A 142 7.60 19.11 -2.92
CA TYR A 142 9.00 18.77 -2.69
C TYR A 142 9.90 19.36 -3.77
N ALA A 143 10.89 20.16 -3.35
CA ALA A 143 11.84 20.79 -4.29
C ALA A 143 12.74 19.78 -5.02
N CYS A 144 12.98 18.59 -4.41
CA CYS A 144 13.77 17.50 -4.96
C CYS A 144 12.98 16.57 -5.89
N ALA A 145 11.70 16.89 -6.21
CA ALA A 145 10.89 16.08 -7.10
C ALA A 145 10.71 16.74 -8.47
N HIS A 146 10.93 15.96 -9.52
CA HIS A 146 10.75 16.37 -10.91
C HIS A 146 9.70 15.48 -11.56
N VAL A 147 8.76 16.08 -12.28
CA VAL A 147 7.69 15.35 -13.00
C VAL A 147 7.72 15.72 -14.47
N ALA A 148 7.78 14.72 -15.34
CA ALA A 148 7.71 14.89 -16.78
C ALA A 148 6.63 13.97 -17.38
N LEU A 149 5.48 14.56 -17.69
CA LEU A 149 4.36 13.92 -18.38
C LEU A 149 4.58 13.97 -19.90
N GLY A 150 3.91 13.07 -20.64
CA GLY A 150 4.13 12.95 -22.09
C GLY A 150 5.55 12.47 -22.44
N THR A 151 6.24 11.88 -21.46
CA THR A 151 7.65 11.44 -21.59
C THR A 151 7.71 9.92 -21.48
N THR A 152 8.28 9.29 -22.50
CA THR A 152 8.36 7.83 -22.61
C THR A 152 9.81 7.35 -22.43
N LEU A 153 10.02 6.34 -21.57
CA LEU A 153 11.27 5.60 -21.56
C LEU A 153 11.39 4.81 -22.86
N THR A 154 12.49 4.94 -23.59
CA THR A 154 12.74 4.17 -24.83
C THR A 154 13.74 3.04 -24.62
N GLY A 155 14.60 3.16 -23.61
CA GLY A 155 15.60 2.15 -23.26
C GLY A 155 16.51 2.64 -22.15
N PHE A 156 17.40 1.77 -21.67
CA PHE A 156 18.47 2.16 -20.75
C PHE A 156 19.68 1.23 -20.84
N THR A 157 20.83 1.74 -20.43
CA THR A 157 22.07 0.98 -20.23
C THR A 157 22.45 1.01 -18.77
N THR A 158 22.79 -0.14 -18.19
CA THR A 158 23.22 -0.23 -16.79
C THR A 158 24.74 -0.20 -16.71
N GLU A 159 25.24 0.77 -15.95
CA GLU A 159 26.64 0.92 -15.60
C GLU A 159 26.88 0.45 -14.13
N PRO A 160 28.14 0.27 -13.68
CA PRO A 160 28.41 -0.22 -12.33
C PRO A 160 27.80 0.65 -11.21
N ASP A 161 27.79 1.98 -11.37
CA ASP A 161 27.36 2.94 -10.35
C ASP A 161 26.05 3.68 -10.70
N HIS A 162 25.55 3.57 -11.94
CA HIS A 162 24.34 4.27 -12.41
C HIS A 162 23.66 3.55 -13.58
N VAL A 163 22.56 4.12 -14.04
CA VAL A 163 21.83 3.73 -15.24
C VAL A 163 21.67 4.95 -16.13
N LEU A 164 21.94 4.82 -17.42
CA LEU A 164 21.68 5.84 -18.42
C LEU A 164 20.34 5.54 -19.10
N ALA A 165 19.32 6.32 -18.79
CA ALA A 165 17.97 6.17 -19.32
C ALA A 165 17.78 7.07 -20.55
N SER A 166 17.35 6.49 -21.67
CA SER A 166 16.96 7.22 -22.88
C SER A 166 15.47 7.52 -22.83
N LEU A 167 15.11 8.80 -22.89
CA LEU A 167 13.74 9.29 -22.79
C LEU A 167 13.35 10.01 -24.08
N ASP A 168 12.14 9.75 -24.57
CA ASP A 168 11.49 10.56 -25.60
C ASP A 168 10.50 11.52 -24.91
N ALA A 169 10.78 12.81 -24.97
CA ALA A 169 9.93 13.88 -24.43
C ALA A 169 8.93 14.42 -25.46
N GLY A 170 8.69 13.70 -26.55
CA GLY A 170 7.83 14.10 -27.66
C GLY A 170 8.57 14.97 -28.69
N HIS A 171 7.98 15.10 -29.87
CA HIS A 171 8.52 15.85 -30.99
C HIS A 171 9.93 15.43 -31.46
N GLY A 172 10.31 14.14 -31.29
CA GLY A 172 11.61 13.60 -31.68
C GLY A 172 12.77 14.05 -30.80
N ARG A 173 12.51 14.63 -29.64
CA ARG A 173 13.55 15.08 -28.70
C ARG A 173 13.92 13.92 -27.74
N THR A 174 15.08 13.34 -28.01
CA THR A 174 15.65 12.32 -27.12
C THR A 174 16.51 12.97 -26.05
N HIS A 175 16.30 12.60 -24.81
CA HIS A 175 17.06 13.02 -23.64
C HIS A 175 17.71 11.81 -22.99
N VAL A 176 18.94 11.96 -22.49
CA VAL A 176 19.58 10.94 -21.66
C VAL A 176 19.65 11.47 -20.23
N VAL A 177 19.09 10.68 -19.30
CA VAL A 177 19.10 10.99 -17.87
C VAL A 177 19.94 9.94 -17.15
N ARG A 178 20.91 10.38 -16.36
CA ARG A 178 21.69 9.53 -15.46
C ARG A 178 20.90 9.34 -14.17
N ALA A 179 20.58 8.09 -13.82
CA ALA A 179 19.91 7.75 -12.56
C ALA A 179 20.75 6.75 -11.76
N ARG A 180 20.83 6.89 -10.46
CA ARG A 180 21.47 5.86 -9.61
C ARG A 180 20.66 4.57 -9.62
N TYR A 181 19.32 4.70 -9.65
CA TYR A 181 18.37 3.58 -9.70
C TYR A 181 17.19 3.91 -10.61
N ILE A 182 16.60 2.88 -11.21
CA ILE A 182 15.33 2.96 -11.95
C ILE A 182 14.29 2.11 -11.25
N VAL A 183 13.06 2.62 -11.13
CA VAL A 183 11.90 1.86 -10.67
C VAL A 183 10.82 1.86 -11.75
N GLY A 184 10.50 0.67 -12.27
CA GLY A 184 9.35 0.46 -13.15
C GLY A 184 8.07 0.32 -12.33
N ALA A 185 7.21 1.34 -12.40
CA ALA A 185 5.84 1.37 -11.89
C ALA A 185 4.86 1.61 -13.05
N ASP A 186 5.23 1.17 -14.25
CA ASP A 186 4.63 1.42 -15.57
C ASP A 186 3.53 0.40 -15.93
N GLY A 187 3.00 -0.30 -14.92
CA GLY A 187 1.80 -1.10 -15.01
C GLY A 187 1.96 -2.44 -15.72
N ALA A 188 0.83 -3.07 -16.05
CA ALA A 188 0.77 -4.42 -16.59
C ALA A 188 1.57 -4.62 -17.89
N SER A 189 1.69 -3.58 -18.71
CA SER A 189 2.44 -3.59 -19.99
C SER A 189 3.86 -3.04 -19.84
N SER A 190 4.45 -3.14 -18.65
CA SER A 190 5.74 -2.55 -18.28
C SER A 190 6.84 -2.81 -19.31
N LEU A 191 7.41 -1.72 -19.84
CA LEU A 191 8.62 -1.75 -20.66
C LEU A 191 9.86 -2.03 -19.80
N VAL A 192 9.91 -1.47 -18.57
CA VAL A 192 11.03 -1.70 -17.65
C VAL A 192 11.17 -3.20 -17.36
N ARG A 193 10.06 -3.91 -17.11
CA ARG A 193 10.05 -5.37 -16.95
C ARG A 193 10.66 -6.08 -18.14
N GLN A 194 10.27 -5.71 -19.36
CA GLN A 194 10.77 -6.32 -20.60
C GLN A 194 12.28 -6.07 -20.76
N LEU A 195 12.74 -4.83 -20.53
CA LEU A 195 14.15 -4.44 -20.68
C LEU A 195 15.08 -5.17 -19.70
N ILE A 196 14.60 -5.53 -18.48
CA ILE A 196 15.40 -6.34 -17.56
C ILE A 196 15.28 -7.85 -17.84
N GLY A 197 14.55 -8.25 -18.89
CA GLY A 197 14.38 -9.65 -19.30
C GLY A 197 13.46 -10.44 -18.37
N GLN A 198 12.51 -9.79 -17.68
CA GLN A 198 11.52 -10.47 -16.85
C GLN A 198 10.22 -10.68 -17.62
N GLU A 199 9.66 -11.88 -17.49
CA GLU A 199 8.39 -12.26 -18.07
C GLU A 199 7.38 -12.59 -16.98
N PHE A 200 6.10 -12.34 -17.26
CA PHE A 200 5.03 -12.75 -16.38
C PHE A 200 4.79 -14.24 -16.42
N LYS A 201 4.85 -14.88 -15.25
CA LYS A 201 4.42 -16.25 -15.03
C LYS A 201 3.10 -16.30 -14.29
N GLY A 202 2.20 -17.19 -14.68
CA GLY A 202 0.91 -17.34 -14.02
C GLY A 202 -0.22 -17.61 -14.99
N LYS A 203 -1.44 -17.20 -14.60
CA LYS A 203 -2.67 -17.49 -15.34
C LYS A 203 -3.35 -16.19 -15.77
N THR A 204 -3.87 -16.17 -17.01
CA THR A 204 -4.89 -15.22 -17.46
C THR A 204 -6.25 -15.92 -17.34
N TYR A 205 -7.24 -15.20 -16.80
CA TYR A 205 -8.61 -15.68 -16.81
C TYR A 205 -9.15 -15.65 -18.25
N ALA A 206 -10.00 -16.60 -18.59
CA ALA A 206 -10.61 -16.63 -19.92
C ALA A 206 -11.70 -15.58 -20.05
N GLU A 207 -12.35 -15.31 -18.93
CA GLU A 207 -13.51 -14.45 -18.82
C GLU A 207 -13.09 -12.97 -18.85
N ASP A 208 -13.78 -12.15 -19.66
CA ASP A 208 -13.76 -10.70 -19.61
C ASP A 208 -14.84 -10.22 -18.63
N TRP A 209 -14.70 -8.99 -18.14
CA TRP A 209 -15.61 -8.40 -17.17
C TRP A 209 -15.96 -6.97 -17.58
N LEU A 210 -17.27 -6.71 -17.72
CA LEU A 210 -17.80 -5.36 -17.89
C LEU A 210 -17.87 -4.69 -16.52
N ILE A 211 -17.23 -3.55 -16.39
CA ILE A 211 -17.32 -2.68 -15.21
C ILE A 211 -18.21 -1.51 -15.58
N VAL A 212 -19.23 -1.28 -14.77
CA VAL A 212 -20.17 -0.15 -14.90
C VAL A 212 -20.12 0.66 -13.62
N ASP A 213 -19.76 1.94 -13.72
CA ASP A 213 -19.91 2.93 -12.66
C ASP A 213 -21.10 3.83 -12.97
N ALA A 214 -22.00 4.02 -12.01
CA ALA A 214 -23.20 4.84 -12.21
C ALA A 214 -23.61 5.61 -10.95
N HIS A 215 -24.45 6.63 -11.14
CA HIS A 215 -25.06 7.47 -10.12
C HIS A 215 -26.58 7.34 -10.08
N HIS A 216 -27.19 7.93 -9.06
CA HIS A 216 -28.65 8.04 -8.89
C HIS A 216 -29.35 6.69 -8.87
N VAL A 217 -28.72 5.70 -8.23
CA VAL A 217 -29.29 4.36 -8.09
C VAL A 217 -30.51 4.42 -7.16
N PRO A 218 -31.72 3.98 -7.57
CA PRO A 218 -32.94 4.12 -6.78
C PRO A 218 -32.91 3.38 -5.43
N ARG A 219 -32.11 2.32 -5.33
CA ARG A 219 -31.92 1.52 -4.11
C ARG A 219 -30.43 1.36 -3.83
N PRO A 220 -29.76 2.40 -3.30
CA PRO A 220 -28.33 2.36 -3.04
C PRO A 220 -28.01 1.37 -1.92
N ILE A 221 -26.81 0.79 -1.99
CA ILE A 221 -26.26 -0.07 -0.94
C ILE A 221 -25.22 0.69 -0.11
N ASP A 222 -24.99 0.22 1.13
CA ASP A 222 -23.99 0.77 2.07
C ASP A 222 -22.80 -0.15 2.28
N HIS A 223 -22.68 -1.23 1.52
CA HIS A 223 -21.72 -2.30 1.71
C HIS A 223 -21.13 -2.77 0.37
N VAL A 224 -20.26 -3.75 0.42
CA VAL A 224 -19.79 -4.49 -0.76
C VAL A 224 -20.51 -5.83 -0.84
N GLU A 225 -21.07 -6.16 -1.99
CA GLU A 225 -21.77 -7.41 -2.23
C GLU A 225 -21.15 -8.19 -3.38
N PHE A 226 -20.92 -9.48 -3.16
CA PHE A 226 -20.61 -10.44 -4.21
C PHE A 226 -21.83 -11.32 -4.46
N ILE A 227 -22.49 -11.11 -5.60
CA ILE A 227 -23.57 -11.99 -6.07
C ILE A 227 -22.88 -13.15 -6.80
N CYS A 228 -22.73 -14.27 -6.12
CA CYS A 228 -22.01 -15.45 -6.62
C CYS A 228 -22.98 -16.35 -7.41
N ASP A 229 -23.56 -15.83 -8.50
CA ASP A 229 -24.35 -16.62 -9.43
C ASP A 229 -23.41 -17.36 -10.40
N HIS A 230 -23.52 -18.68 -10.47
CA HIS A 230 -22.72 -19.49 -11.39
C HIS A 230 -22.94 -19.14 -12.88
N ARG A 231 -24.04 -18.49 -13.21
CA ARG A 231 -24.33 -18.02 -14.57
C ARG A 231 -23.62 -16.70 -14.84
N ARG A 232 -23.83 -15.70 -13.99
CA ARG A 232 -23.20 -14.37 -14.10
C ARG A 232 -22.84 -13.82 -12.72
N PRO A 233 -21.63 -14.12 -12.24
CA PRO A 233 -21.13 -13.47 -11.00
C PRO A 233 -21.13 -11.96 -11.15
N THR A 234 -21.60 -11.27 -10.11
CA THR A 234 -21.75 -9.80 -10.14
C THR A 234 -21.31 -9.20 -8.81
N PRO A 235 -20.06 -8.78 -8.63
CA PRO A 235 -19.67 -7.85 -7.58
C PRO A 235 -20.41 -6.52 -7.72
N HIS A 236 -20.92 -6.00 -6.59
CA HIS A 236 -21.61 -4.71 -6.52
C HIS A 236 -21.15 -3.95 -5.29
N MET A 237 -20.83 -2.67 -5.43
CA MET A 237 -20.24 -1.89 -4.34
C MET A 237 -20.53 -0.39 -4.48
N VAL A 238 -20.72 0.25 -3.33
CA VAL A 238 -20.83 1.70 -3.20
C VAL A 238 -19.46 2.36 -3.33
N ALA A 239 -19.42 3.59 -3.85
CA ALA A 239 -18.24 4.43 -3.92
C ALA A 239 -18.58 5.90 -3.59
N PRO A 240 -17.58 6.77 -3.30
CA PRO A 240 -17.82 8.18 -3.00
C PRO A 240 -18.60 8.94 -4.07
N GLY A 241 -19.27 10.03 -3.65
CA GLY A 241 -20.04 10.89 -4.54
C GLY A 241 -21.34 10.25 -5.02
N GLY A 242 -21.93 9.30 -4.27
CA GLY A 242 -23.16 8.59 -4.65
C GLY A 242 -23.01 7.64 -5.83
N ARG A 243 -21.78 7.22 -6.11
CA ARG A 243 -21.47 6.22 -7.14
C ARG A 243 -21.73 4.82 -6.65
N GLU A 244 -22.13 3.96 -7.56
CA GLU A 244 -22.11 2.51 -7.39
C GLU A 244 -21.41 1.84 -8.56
N ARG A 245 -20.75 0.72 -8.29
CA ARG A 245 -20.04 -0.08 -9.29
C ARG A 245 -20.61 -1.47 -9.36
N TRP A 246 -20.83 -1.95 -10.56
CA TRP A 246 -21.09 -3.36 -10.88
C TRP A 246 -19.98 -3.91 -11.76
N GLU A 247 -19.67 -5.18 -11.54
CA GLU A 247 -18.73 -5.93 -12.36
C GLU A 247 -19.45 -7.18 -12.89
N PHE A 248 -19.78 -7.21 -14.18
CA PHE A 248 -20.50 -8.32 -14.81
C PHE A 248 -19.54 -9.20 -15.60
N MET A 249 -19.48 -10.49 -15.28
CA MET A 249 -18.71 -11.46 -16.07
C MET A 249 -19.35 -11.63 -17.45
N LEU A 250 -18.55 -11.56 -18.52
CA LEU A 250 -19.00 -11.85 -19.88
C LEU A 250 -19.06 -13.37 -20.09
N HIS A 251 -20.08 -13.82 -20.82
CA HIS A 251 -20.18 -15.17 -21.33
C HIS A 251 -19.28 -15.33 -22.58
N PRO A 252 -18.89 -16.57 -22.94
CA PRO A 252 -18.01 -16.82 -24.08
C PRO A 252 -18.57 -16.37 -25.44
N ASP A 253 -19.87 -16.29 -25.56
CA ASP A 253 -20.64 -15.87 -26.74
C ASP A 253 -20.93 -14.38 -26.80
N GLU A 254 -20.60 -13.62 -25.73
CA GLU A 254 -20.84 -12.17 -25.68
C GLU A 254 -19.60 -11.39 -26.15
N SER A 255 -19.81 -10.44 -27.05
CA SER A 255 -18.76 -9.54 -27.51
C SER A 255 -18.62 -8.33 -26.58
N ARG A 256 -17.42 -7.71 -26.58
CA ARG A 256 -17.17 -6.50 -25.80
C ARG A 256 -18.07 -5.35 -26.24
N ASP A 257 -18.21 -5.14 -27.54
CA ASP A 257 -19.00 -4.04 -28.11
C ASP A 257 -20.47 -4.18 -27.74
N GLU A 258 -21.02 -5.39 -27.78
CA GLU A 258 -22.39 -5.67 -27.36
C GLU A 258 -22.58 -5.37 -25.88
N MET A 259 -21.69 -5.86 -25.01
CA MET A 259 -21.76 -5.69 -23.57
C MET A 259 -21.57 -4.23 -23.13
N GLU A 260 -20.81 -3.43 -23.89
CA GLU A 260 -20.64 -2.00 -23.65
C GLU A 260 -21.79 -1.15 -24.26
N SER A 261 -22.77 -1.76 -24.94
CA SER A 261 -23.93 -1.03 -25.46
C SER A 261 -24.86 -0.56 -24.33
N ASP A 262 -25.45 0.62 -24.49
CA ASP A 262 -26.36 1.19 -23.47
C ASP A 262 -27.59 0.31 -23.25
N ALA A 263 -28.10 -0.33 -24.31
CA ALA A 263 -29.23 -1.25 -24.21
C ALA A 263 -28.90 -2.47 -23.32
N ARG A 264 -27.72 -3.07 -23.50
CA ARG A 264 -27.29 -4.23 -22.71
C ARG A 264 -27.03 -3.86 -21.26
N ILE A 265 -26.38 -2.71 -21.01
CA ILE A 265 -26.13 -2.22 -19.65
C ILE A 265 -27.45 -1.94 -18.93
N ARG A 266 -28.43 -1.32 -19.58
CA ARG A 266 -29.77 -1.10 -19.02
C ARG A 266 -30.45 -2.43 -18.63
N GLU A 267 -30.38 -3.43 -19.49
CA GLU A 267 -30.89 -4.78 -19.20
C GLU A 267 -30.20 -5.38 -17.95
N LEU A 268 -28.86 -5.30 -17.88
CA LEU A 268 -28.09 -5.81 -16.75
C LEU A 268 -28.39 -5.09 -15.43
N LEU A 269 -28.66 -3.77 -15.48
CA LEU A 269 -28.97 -2.96 -14.29
C LEU A 269 -30.44 -3.02 -13.84
N ALA A 270 -31.34 -3.54 -14.64
CA ALA A 270 -32.77 -3.61 -14.35
C ALA A 270 -33.12 -4.20 -12.96
N PRO A 271 -32.40 -5.20 -12.40
CA PRO A 271 -32.67 -5.71 -11.06
C PRO A 271 -32.51 -4.69 -9.93
N TRP A 272 -31.75 -3.61 -10.14
CA TRP A 272 -31.46 -2.59 -9.11
C TRP A 272 -32.41 -1.39 -9.10
N GLY A 273 -33.32 -1.30 -10.05
CA GLY A 273 -34.35 -0.27 -10.08
C GLY A 273 -34.78 0.14 -11.45
N ASN A 274 -35.50 1.27 -11.54
CA ASN A 274 -35.82 1.86 -12.82
C ASN A 274 -34.54 2.41 -13.49
N VAL A 275 -34.18 1.83 -14.60
CA VAL A 275 -32.89 2.13 -15.29
C VAL A 275 -32.87 3.55 -15.87
N ASP A 276 -34.03 4.16 -16.11
CA ASP A 276 -34.10 5.54 -16.59
C ASP A 276 -33.68 6.58 -15.55
N ASP A 277 -33.72 6.19 -14.27
CA ASP A 277 -33.23 7.01 -13.15
C ASP A 277 -31.71 6.89 -12.94
N ILE A 278 -31.09 5.83 -13.52
CA ILE A 278 -29.65 5.53 -13.33
C ILE A 278 -28.83 6.27 -14.40
N THR A 279 -27.86 7.05 -13.95
CA THR A 279 -26.91 7.76 -14.82
C THR A 279 -25.60 6.99 -14.92
N ILE A 280 -25.32 6.38 -16.08
CA ILE A 280 -24.05 5.67 -16.33
C ILE A 280 -22.94 6.69 -16.51
N GLU A 281 -21.94 6.67 -15.63
CA GLU A 281 -20.75 7.53 -15.70
C GLU A 281 -19.65 6.86 -16.53
N ARG A 282 -19.51 5.53 -16.40
CA ARG A 282 -18.43 4.79 -17.04
C ARG A 282 -18.85 3.37 -17.37
N LYS A 283 -18.30 2.87 -18.48
CA LYS A 283 -18.36 1.48 -18.91
C LYS A 283 -17.02 1.07 -19.50
N ALA A 284 -16.52 -0.11 -19.14
CA ALA A 284 -15.27 -0.64 -19.70
C ALA A 284 -15.16 -2.14 -19.48
N VAL A 285 -14.65 -2.87 -20.47
CA VAL A 285 -14.40 -4.30 -20.37
C VAL A 285 -12.93 -4.56 -20.09
N TYR A 286 -12.64 -5.36 -19.05
CA TYR A 286 -11.30 -5.76 -18.62
C TYR A 286 -11.15 -7.27 -18.57
N ARG A 287 -9.92 -7.74 -18.81
CA ARG A 287 -9.51 -9.12 -18.57
C ARG A 287 -8.64 -9.22 -17.32
N PHE A 288 -8.95 -10.15 -16.43
CA PHE A 288 -8.21 -10.33 -15.21
C PHE A 288 -7.02 -11.26 -15.38
N HIS A 289 -5.96 -10.98 -14.65
CA HIS A 289 -4.73 -11.75 -14.65
C HIS A 289 -4.30 -12.09 -13.22
N ALA A 290 -3.65 -13.24 -13.07
CA ALA A 290 -3.00 -13.67 -11.83
C ALA A 290 -1.57 -14.03 -12.17
N ARG A 291 -0.69 -13.04 -12.23
CA ARG A 291 0.68 -13.17 -12.77
C ARG A 291 1.71 -12.52 -11.85
N THR A 292 2.93 -13.04 -11.86
CA THR A 292 4.08 -12.42 -11.19
C THR A 292 5.35 -12.74 -11.99
N VAL A 293 6.37 -11.91 -11.82
CA VAL A 293 7.71 -12.15 -12.36
C VAL A 293 8.54 -13.05 -11.43
N ASP A 294 9.68 -13.55 -11.91
CA ASP A 294 10.59 -14.37 -11.11
C ASP A 294 11.47 -13.55 -10.17
N ALA A 295 11.80 -12.31 -10.55
CA ALA A 295 12.57 -11.39 -9.72
C ALA A 295 12.00 -9.97 -9.83
N PHE A 296 11.92 -9.27 -8.69
CA PHE A 296 11.43 -7.88 -8.61
C PHE A 296 12.54 -6.85 -8.87
N SER A 297 13.77 -7.31 -9.07
CA SER A 297 14.91 -6.45 -9.36
C SER A 297 15.94 -7.14 -10.22
N LYS A 298 16.75 -6.34 -10.92
CA LYS A 298 17.98 -6.75 -11.61
C LYS A 298 18.99 -5.61 -11.55
N GLY A 299 20.03 -5.79 -10.73
CA GLY A 299 21.04 -4.76 -10.50
C GLY A 299 20.41 -3.49 -9.90
N ARG A 300 20.49 -2.37 -10.65
CA ARG A 300 19.98 -1.06 -10.21
C ARG A 300 18.54 -0.77 -10.66
N VAL A 301 17.84 -1.76 -11.21
CA VAL A 301 16.49 -1.62 -11.75
C VAL A 301 15.51 -2.48 -10.96
N PHE A 302 14.43 -1.87 -10.48
CA PHE A 302 13.40 -2.47 -9.64
C PHE A 302 12.04 -2.41 -10.34
N LEU A 303 11.16 -3.34 -10.01
CA LEU A 303 9.76 -3.37 -10.46
C LEU A 303 8.84 -3.26 -9.25
N ALA A 304 7.76 -2.48 -9.34
CA ALA A 304 6.76 -2.32 -8.29
C ALA A 304 5.33 -2.34 -8.86
N GLY A 305 4.38 -2.81 -8.07
CA GLY A 305 2.97 -2.91 -8.44
C GLY A 305 2.73 -3.78 -9.66
N ASP A 306 1.82 -3.35 -10.54
CA ASP A 306 1.43 -4.13 -11.73
C ASP A 306 2.58 -4.39 -12.71
N ALA A 307 3.70 -3.69 -12.62
CA ALA A 307 4.91 -4.00 -13.37
C ALA A 307 5.56 -5.32 -12.91
N ALA A 308 5.44 -5.67 -11.63
CA ALA A 308 6.02 -6.86 -11.01
C ALA A 308 5.00 -8.00 -10.84
N HIS A 309 3.73 -7.68 -10.52
CA HIS A 309 2.69 -8.67 -10.22
C HIS A 309 1.30 -8.11 -10.48
N ILE A 310 0.42 -8.93 -11.02
CA ILE A 310 -0.99 -8.60 -11.26
C ILE A 310 -1.86 -9.54 -10.43
N THR A 311 -2.70 -8.95 -9.58
CA THR A 311 -3.62 -9.67 -8.71
C THR A 311 -5.05 -9.53 -9.22
N PRO A 312 -5.81 -10.61 -9.37
CA PRO A 312 -7.22 -10.51 -9.76
C PRO A 312 -8.04 -9.81 -8.67
N PRO A 313 -9.13 -9.08 -9.02
CA PRO A 313 -9.78 -8.10 -8.15
C PRO A 313 -10.60 -8.70 -7.00
N PHE A 314 -10.80 -10.02 -6.95
CA PHE A 314 -11.68 -10.72 -6.00
C PHE A 314 -11.42 -10.47 -4.50
N VAL A 315 -10.32 -9.81 -4.16
CA VAL A 315 -9.98 -9.41 -2.79
C VAL A 315 -9.60 -7.92 -2.69
N GLY A 316 -9.72 -7.14 -3.77
CA GLY A 316 -9.39 -5.71 -3.78
C GLY A 316 -7.93 -5.38 -3.46
N GLN A 317 -6.97 -6.30 -3.70
CA GLN A 317 -5.59 -6.17 -3.19
C GLN A 317 -4.53 -5.79 -4.24
N GLY A 318 -4.91 -5.50 -5.48
CA GLY A 318 -3.95 -5.15 -6.54
C GLY A 318 -3.17 -3.88 -6.22
N LEU A 319 -3.87 -2.77 -6.03
CA LEU A 319 -3.25 -1.49 -5.64
C LEU A 319 -2.54 -1.59 -4.30
N VAL A 320 -3.17 -2.23 -3.30
CA VAL A 320 -2.60 -2.37 -1.95
C VAL A 320 -1.27 -3.13 -1.97
N ALA A 321 -1.13 -4.16 -2.81
CA ALA A 321 0.14 -4.88 -2.99
C ALA A 321 1.23 -3.96 -3.55
N GLY A 322 0.90 -3.11 -4.53
CA GLY A 322 1.83 -2.12 -5.07
C GLY A 322 2.21 -1.03 -4.06
N LEU A 323 1.27 -0.58 -3.21
CA LEU A 323 1.59 0.35 -2.12
C LEU A 323 2.55 -0.28 -1.09
N ARG A 324 2.39 -1.59 -0.78
CA ARG A 324 3.35 -2.32 0.06
C ARG A 324 4.74 -2.39 -0.59
N ASP A 325 4.83 -2.52 -1.92
CA ASP A 325 6.11 -2.49 -2.62
C ASP A 325 6.75 -1.11 -2.47
N ALA A 326 5.98 -0.04 -2.66
CA ALA A 326 6.44 1.34 -2.48
C ALA A 326 6.95 1.58 -1.05
N ALA A 327 6.19 1.19 -0.03
CA ALA A 327 6.59 1.35 1.38
C ALA A 327 7.87 0.58 1.72
N ASN A 328 8.05 -0.64 1.18
CA ASN A 328 9.22 -1.47 1.45
C ASN A 328 10.48 -0.97 0.74
N LEU A 329 10.35 -0.55 -0.54
CA LEU A 329 11.51 -0.19 -1.38
C LEU A 329 12.00 1.24 -1.14
N SER A 330 11.08 2.21 -0.92
CA SER A 330 11.44 3.64 -0.89
C SER A 330 12.48 3.97 0.18
N TRP A 331 12.29 3.52 1.43
CA TRP A 331 13.23 3.82 2.49
C TRP A 331 14.59 3.12 2.30
N LYS A 332 14.58 1.90 1.73
CA LYS A 332 15.82 1.16 1.42
C LYS A 332 16.64 1.92 0.37
N LEU A 333 16.00 2.35 -0.72
CA LEU A 333 16.64 3.20 -1.73
C LEU A 333 17.16 4.50 -1.12
N ALA A 334 16.31 5.20 -0.34
CA ALA A 334 16.69 6.46 0.30
C ALA A 334 17.90 6.29 1.21
N TRP A 335 17.95 5.24 2.04
CA TRP A 335 19.04 5.05 2.97
C TRP A 335 20.35 4.66 2.29
N VAL A 336 20.29 3.85 1.24
CA VAL A 336 21.48 3.55 0.40
C VAL A 336 21.98 4.79 -0.32
N ILE A 337 21.09 5.61 -0.87
CA ILE A 337 21.43 6.85 -1.56
C ILE A 337 22.08 7.86 -0.60
N LEU A 338 21.54 7.97 0.61
CA LEU A 338 22.04 8.88 1.65
C LEU A 338 23.25 8.34 2.43
N GLY A 339 23.75 7.15 2.08
CA GLY A 339 24.91 6.53 2.76
C GLY A 339 24.61 6.03 4.18
N ARG A 340 23.33 5.80 4.52
CA ARG A 340 22.88 5.30 5.83
C ARG A 340 22.80 3.79 5.91
N ALA A 341 22.95 3.09 4.80
CA ALA A 341 22.92 1.63 4.73
C ALA A 341 23.74 1.11 3.54
N ASP A 342 24.22 -0.11 3.67
CA ASP A 342 24.93 -0.84 2.62
C ASP A 342 23.95 -1.19 1.48
N PRO A 343 24.36 -1.07 0.20
CA PRO A 343 23.53 -1.43 -0.96
C PRO A 343 22.92 -2.85 -0.92
N ARG A 344 23.54 -3.79 -0.19
CA ARG A 344 23.03 -5.16 -0.04
C ARG A 344 21.64 -5.24 0.59
N ILE A 345 21.19 -4.21 1.32
CA ILE A 345 19.81 -4.20 1.85
C ILE A 345 18.75 -4.19 0.75
N LEU A 346 19.11 -3.73 -0.45
CA LEU A 346 18.18 -3.68 -1.60
C LEU A 346 17.79 -5.09 -2.10
N ASP A 347 18.66 -6.09 -1.92
CA ASP A 347 18.36 -7.48 -2.30
C ASP A 347 17.19 -8.03 -1.48
N THR A 348 17.04 -7.54 -0.26
CA THR A 348 15.91 -7.96 0.62
C THR A 348 14.55 -7.50 0.13
N TYR A 349 14.47 -6.59 -0.85
CA TYR A 349 13.20 -6.20 -1.46
C TYR A 349 12.50 -7.38 -2.15
N ASP A 350 13.20 -8.10 -3.00
CA ASP A 350 12.66 -9.31 -3.66
C ASP A 350 12.34 -10.41 -2.66
N GLU A 351 13.23 -10.63 -1.68
CA GLU A 351 13.05 -11.65 -0.65
C GLU A 351 11.78 -11.43 0.20
N GLU A 352 11.48 -10.19 0.53
CA GLU A 352 10.34 -9.81 1.35
C GLU A 352 9.05 -9.72 0.55
N ARG A 353 9.09 -9.04 -0.62
CA ARG A 353 7.87 -8.67 -1.34
C ARG A 353 7.33 -9.75 -2.26
N ARG A 354 8.18 -10.42 -3.04
CA ARG A 354 7.72 -11.41 -4.01
C ARG A 354 6.96 -12.61 -3.40
N PRO A 355 7.43 -13.23 -2.28
CA PRO A 355 6.66 -14.30 -1.64
C PRO A 355 5.31 -13.83 -1.10
N HIS A 356 5.26 -12.61 -0.53
CA HIS A 356 4.02 -12.02 -0.03
C HIS A 356 3.03 -11.74 -1.18
N ALA A 357 3.47 -11.16 -2.30
CA ALA A 357 2.66 -10.93 -3.49
C ALA A 357 2.09 -12.26 -4.04
N LYS A 358 2.90 -13.32 -4.12
CA LYS A 358 2.44 -14.67 -4.49
C LYS A 358 1.34 -15.20 -3.55
N SER A 359 1.48 -14.98 -2.26
CA SER A 359 0.47 -15.39 -1.27
C SER A 359 -0.85 -14.65 -1.46
N MET A 360 -0.81 -13.34 -1.76
CA MET A 360 -2.00 -12.54 -2.06
C MET A 360 -2.68 -12.97 -3.36
N ILE A 361 -1.89 -13.25 -4.42
CA ILE A 361 -2.42 -13.80 -5.68
C ILE A 361 -3.12 -15.14 -5.43
N ASN A 362 -2.56 -16.02 -4.59
CA ASN A 362 -3.17 -17.32 -4.26
C ASN A 362 -4.48 -17.16 -3.48
N LEU A 363 -4.54 -16.21 -2.54
CA LEU A 363 -5.79 -15.86 -1.86
C LEU A 363 -6.84 -15.36 -2.87
N ALA A 364 -6.46 -14.46 -3.77
CA ALA A 364 -7.37 -13.94 -4.79
C ALA A 364 -7.88 -15.03 -5.74
N LYS A 365 -7.02 -16.00 -6.12
CA LYS A 365 -7.43 -17.19 -6.88
C LYS A 365 -8.43 -18.06 -6.11
N PHE A 366 -8.22 -18.24 -4.81
CA PHE A 366 -9.15 -18.99 -3.96
C PHE A 366 -10.52 -18.32 -3.90
N MET A 367 -10.54 -17.00 -3.64
CA MET A 367 -11.78 -16.22 -3.62
C MET A 367 -12.48 -16.22 -4.98
N GLY A 368 -11.73 -16.13 -6.07
CA GLY A 368 -12.29 -16.23 -7.42
C GLY A 368 -13.06 -17.54 -7.67
N ARG A 369 -12.61 -18.66 -7.09
CA ARG A 369 -13.34 -19.95 -7.20
C ARG A 369 -14.67 -19.93 -6.43
N LEU A 370 -14.77 -19.14 -5.35
CA LEU A 370 -16.02 -18.99 -4.60
C LEU A 370 -16.99 -18.04 -5.31
N VAL A 371 -16.47 -16.97 -5.92
CA VAL A 371 -17.27 -15.97 -6.64
C VAL A 371 -17.76 -16.53 -7.98
N MET A 372 -16.92 -17.31 -8.68
CA MET A 372 -17.16 -17.87 -10.01
C MET A 372 -17.21 -19.41 -9.99
N PRO A 373 -18.21 -20.04 -9.38
CA PRO A 373 -18.35 -21.50 -9.44
C PRO A 373 -18.71 -21.92 -10.88
N ARG A 374 -18.10 -23.02 -11.35
CA ARG A 374 -18.23 -23.47 -12.75
C ARG A 374 -19.65 -23.88 -13.16
N ASN A 375 -20.49 -24.31 -12.24
CA ASN A 375 -21.88 -24.71 -12.47
C ASN A 375 -22.69 -24.65 -11.16
N GLY A 376 -24.01 -24.82 -11.27
CA GLY A 376 -24.94 -24.75 -10.14
C GLY A 376 -24.72 -25.82 -9.06
N ALA A 377 -24.28 -27.03 -9.42
CA ALA A 377 -24.01 -28.09 -8.45
C ALA A 377 -22.78 -27.78 -7.59
N ILE A 378 -21.71 -27.29 -8.21
CA ILE A 378 -20.50 -26.83 -7.51
C ILE A 378 -20.85 -25.60 -6.63
N ALA A 379 -21.64 -24.65 -7.16
CA ALA A 379 -22.12 -23.50 -6.40
C ALA A 379 -22.88 -23.95 -5.15
N PHE A 380 -23.84 -24.84 -5.30
CA PHE A 380 -24.64 -25.36 -4.18
C PHE A 380 -23.75 -26.06 -3.13
N ALA A 381 -22.83 -26.94 -3.56
CA ALA A 381 -21.96 -27.67 -2.66
C ALA A 381 -20.98 -26.72 -1.92
N THR A 382 -20.27 -25.83 -2.63
CA THR A 382 -19.26 -24.94 -2.05
C THR A 382 -19.89 -23.87 -1.15
N HIS A 383 -20.95 -23.19 -1.63
CA HIS A 383 -21.64 -22.17 -0.85
C HIS A 383 -22.42 -22.78 0.32
N GLY A 384 -23.00 -23.99 0.13
CA GLY A 384 -23.66 -24.74 1.19
C GLY A 384 -22.68 -25.14 2.29
N LEU A 385 -21.49 -25.64 1.94
CA LEU A 385 -20.43 -25.96 2.91
C LEU A 385 -19.97 -24.71 3.67
N MET A 386 -19.77 -23.59 2.97
CA MET A 386 -19.44 -22.33 3.63
C MET A 386 -20.54 -21.86 4.57
N ARG A 387 -21.81 -21.96 4.17
CA ARG A 387 -22.95 -21.62 5.04
C ARG A 387 -22.99 -22.49 6.29
N LEU A 388 -22.77 -23.78 6.15
CA LEU A 388 -22.70 -24.73 7.29
C LEU A 388 -21.48 -24.43 8.19
N SER A 389 -20.34 -24.07 7.62
CA SER A 389 -19.13 -23.72 8.41
C SER A 389 -19.36 -22.54 9.35
N ARG A 390 -20.31 -21.63 9.05
CA ARG A 390 -20.68 -20.51 9.94
C ARG A 390 -21.34 -20.96 11.26
N LEU A 391 -21.84 -22.20 11.32
CA LEU A 391 -22.38 -22.77 12.56
C LEU A 391 -21.26 -23.15 13.56
N VAL A 392 -20.02 -23.27 13.08
CA VAL A 392 -18.85 -23.58 13.91
C VAL A 392 -18.11 -22.27 14.24
N PRO A 393 -18.11 -21.79 15.50
CA PRO A 393 -17.56 -20.46 15.85
C PRO A 393 -16.12 -20.22 15.39
N GLY A 394 -15.25 -21.24 15.48
CA GLY A 394 -13.86 -21.12 15.06
C GLY A 394 -13.69 -20.97 13.54
N LEU A 395 -14.50 -21.66 12.73
CA LEU A 395 -14.48 -21.53 11.26
C LEU A 395 -15.13 -20.21 10.83
N ARG A 396 -16.23 -19.83 11.51
CA ARG A 396 -16.88 -18.55 11.27
C ARG A 396 -15.90 -17.38 11.44
N ALA A 397 -15.15 -17.33 12.55
CA ALA A 397 -14.17 -16.29 12.83
C ALA A 397 -13.04 -16.23 11.77
N GLN A 398 -12.65 -17.36 11.18
CA GLN A 398 -11.63 -17.38 10.10
C GLN A 398 -12.05 -16.52 8.90
N PHE A 399 -13.32 -16.57 8.51
CA PHE A 399 -13.85 -15.83 7.37
C PHE A 399 -14.33 -14.42 7.78
N GLU A 400 -15.15 -14.30 8.83
CA GLU A 400 -15.75 -13.02 9.23
C GLU A 400 -14.74 -11.99 9.72
N GLU A 401 -13.60 -12.42 10.28
CA GLU A 401 -12.53 -11.54 10.76
C GLU A 401 -11.34 -11.43 9.77
N LEU A 402 -11.49 -11.91 8.52
CA LEU A 402 -10.43 -11.91 7.49
C LEU A 402 -9.12 -12.59 7.94
N ARG A 403 -9.16 -13.54 8.89
CA ARG A 403 -7.97 -14.27 9.35
C ARG A 403 -7.29 -15.10 8.26
N ILE A 404 -8.00 -15.35 7.15
CA ILE A 404 -7.46 -15.99 5.95
C ILE A 404 -6.55 -15.06 5.13
N LYS A 405 -6.61 -13.73 5.35
CA LYS A 405 -5.73 -12.77 4.65
C LYS A 405 -4.29 -12.99 5.12
N PRO A 406 -3.32 -13.20 4.21
CA PRO A 406 -1.91 -13.27 4.57
C PRO A 406 -1.50 -12.00 5.33
N LYS A 407 -0.92 -12.18 6.52
CA LYS A 407 -0.36 -11.07 7.29
C LYS A 407 0.82 -10.48 6.53
N ASN A 408 1.03 -9.17 6.66
CA ASN A 408 2.24 -8.53 6.17
C ASN A 408 3.39 -8.86 7.13
N ALA A 409 3.90 -10.08 6.97
CA ALA A 409 4.99 -10.63 7.73
C ALA A 409 5.92 -11.40 6.80
N PHE A 410 7.21 -11.11 6.88
CA PHE A 410 8.23 -11.69 6.04
C PHE A 410 8.83 -12.94 6.68
N ARG A 411 9.17 -13.94 5.86
CA ARG A 411 9.85 -15.18 6.31
C ARG A 411 11.37 -15.06 6.24
N SER A 412 11.86 -14.18 5.38
CA SER A 412 13.27 -13.82 5.21
C SER A 412 13.34 -12.35 4.82
N GLY A 413 14.49 -11.72 5.03
CA GLY A 413 14.71 -10.31 4.71
C GLY A 413 15.49 -9.60 5.81
N LEU A 414 15.30 -8.30 5.93
CA LEU A 414 16.08 -7.41 6.79
C LEU A 414 15.55 -7.39 8.23
N PHE A 415 15.69 -8.49 8.94
CA PHE A 415 15.37 -8.62 10.37
C PHE A 415 16.17 -9.78 10.99
N VAL A 416 16.36 -9.74 12.30
CA VAL A 416 17.11 -10.78 13.05
C VAL A 416 16.23 -12.02 13.18
N LYS A 417 16.68 -13.14 12.62
CA LYS A 417 15.96 -14.41 12.71
C LYS A 417 15.90 -14.90 14.17
N GLY A 418 14.78 -15.47 14.56
CA GLY A 418 14.58 -16.04 15.89
C GLY A 418 13.08 -16.10 16.24
N CYS A 419 12.78 -16.92 17.26
CA CYS A 419 11.44 -16.98 17.86
C CYS A 419 11.39 -16.06 19.08
N THR A 420 10.32 -15.29 19.20
CA THR A 420 10.02 -14.54 20.41
C THR A 420 8.87 -15.24 21.15
N ARG A 421 8.87 -15.13 22.49
CA ARG A 421 7.77 -15.65 23.33
C ARG A 421 6.62 -14.63 23.48
N THR A 422 6.70 -13.52 22.76
CA THR A 422 5.74 -12.41 22.78
C THR A 422 4.88 -12.43 21.52
N LYS A 423 3.93 -11.48 21.39
CA LYS A 423 3.21 -11.23 20.16
C LYS A 423 4.00 -10.36 19.16
N LEU A 424 5.18 -9.88 19.55
CA LEU A 424 6.14 -9.23 18.67
C LEU A 424 6.71 -10.28 17.72
N VAL A 425 6.38 -10.18 16.44
CA VAL A 425 6.87 -11.11 15.42
C VAL A 425 7.87 -10.37 14.55
N ARG A 426 9.14 -10.77 14.59
CA ARG A 426 10.19 -10.21 13.75
C ARG A 426 9.86 -10.44 12.27
N GLY A 427 10.05 -9.42 11.46
CA GLY A 427 9.62 -9.42 10.06
C GLY A 427 8.13 -9.10 9.86
N ALA A 428 7.33 -8.93 10.93
CA ALA A 428 5.95 -8.45 10.83
C ALA A 428 5.85 -6.95 11.16
N THR A 429 4.81 -6.31 10.66
CA THR A 429 4.50 -4.90 10.97
C THR A 429 4.05 -4.76 12.43
N ILE A 430 4.61 -3.79 13.17
CA ILE A 430 4.12 -3.40 14.50
C ILE A 430 2.71 -2.80 14.36
N PRO A 431 1.75 -3.07 15.28
CA PRO A 431 0.44 -2.43 15.23
C PRO A 431 0.57 -0.92 15.38
N GLN A 432 -0.39 -0.17 14.84
CA GLN A 432 -0.52 1.27 15.07
C GLN A 432 -1.64 1.55 16.07
N GLY A 433 -1.40 2.47 17.01
CA GLY A 433 -2.36 2.92 17.99
C GLY A 433 -2.19 4.40 18.30
N TRP A 434 -3.17 4.97 19.00
CA TRP A 434 -3.11 6.36 19.45
C TRP A 434 -2.22 6.50 20.69
N LEU A 435 -1.25 7.38 20.59
CA LEU A 435 -0.32 7.75 21.65
C LEU A 435 -0.54 9.21 22.07
N ARG A 436 -0.43 9.49 23.37
CA ARG A 436 -0.54 10.84 23.92
C ARG A 436 0.79 11.26 24.56
N SER A 437 1.31 12.39 24.14
CA SER A 437 2.52 13.01 24.70
C SER A 437 2.28 13.67 26.07
N ALA A 438 3.34 14.10 26.72
CA ALA A 438 3.27 14.77 28.02
C ALA A 438 2.48 16.09 27.99
N ASP A 439 2.48 16.82 26.87
CA ASP A 439 1.71 18.04 26.66
C ASP A 439 0.22 17.82 26.34
N GLY A 440 -0.20 16.55 26.23
CA GLY A 440 -1.58 16.16 25.93
C GLY A 440 -1.89 15.93 24.46
N THR A 441 -0.95 16.18 23.55
CA THR A 441 -1.15 15.99 22.10
C THR A 441 -1.27 14.50 21.79
N ALA A 442 -2.34 14.10 21.08
CA ALA A 442 -2.54 12.73 20.59
C ALA A 442 -2.03 12.59 19.15
N ARG A 443 -1.29 11.52 18.87
CA ARG A 443 -0.79 11.17 17.54
C ARG A 443 -0.87 9.67 17.31
N LEU A 444 -0.94 9.27 16.05
CA LEU A 444 -0.74 7.88 15.67
C LEU A 444 0.72 7.47 15.90
N SER A 445 0.94 6.25 16.36
CA SER A 445 2.28 5.77 16.72
C SER A 445 3.27 5.82 15.56
N ASP A 446 2.84 5.65 14.31
CA ASP A 446 3.73 5.73 13.16
C ASP A 446 4.35 7.12 12.97
N ASP A 447 3.58 8.18 13.28
CA ASP A 447 4.09 9.55 13.24
C ASP A 447 5.08 9.82 14.37
N VAL A 448 4.93 9.13 15.52
CA VAL A 448 5.85 9.20 16.65
C VAL A 448 7.13 8.42 16.37
N LEU A 449 7.03 7.25 15.75
CA LEU A 449 8.18 6.41 15.38
C LEU A 449 9.02 7.05 14.26
N GLY A 450 8.41 7.90 13.43
CA GLY A 450 9.11 8.62 12.37
C GLY A 450 9.63 7.74 11.24
N ASP A 451 10.59 8.28 10.48
CA ASP A 451 11.09 7.69 9.22
C ASP A 451 12.50 7.05 9.38
N GLY A 452 12.97 6.89 10.64
CA GLY A 452 14.23 6.23 11.00
C GLY A 452 14.04 4.82 11.58
N TYR A 453 15.14 4.19 12.05
CA TYR A 453 15.01 3.05 12.94
C TYR A 453 14.55 3.55 14.32
N ALA A 454 13.40 3.09 14.76
CA ALA A 454 12.87 3.47 16.06
C ALA A 454 13.18 2.38 17.09
N LEU A 455 13.73 2.78 18.25
CA LEU A 455 13.86 1.92 19.43
C LEU A 455 12.68 2.21 20.35
N VAL A 456 11.80 1.23 20.50
CA VAL A 456 10.57 1.35 21.30
C VAL A 456 10.72 0.60 22.61
N GLY A 457 10.58 1.30 23.74
CA GLY A 457 10.50 0.70 25.07
C GLY A 457 9.05 0.59 25.53
N PHE A 458 8.65 -0.61 25.96
CA PHE A 458 7.32 -0.91 26.45
C PHE A 458 7.30 -0.91 27.98
N GLY A 459 6.79 0.17 28.59
CA GLY A 459 6.79 0.38 30.04
C GLY A 459 8.19 0.57 30.63
N CYS A 460 9.19 0.93 29.83
CA CYS A 460 10.57 1.16 30.25
C CYS A 460 11.25 2.19 29.36
N ASP A 461 12.30 2.84 29.89
CA ASP A 461 13.21 3.68 29.09
C ASP A 461 14.39 2.85 28.59
N PRO A 462 14.50 2.59 27.29
CA PRO A 462 15.60 1.78 26.77
C PRO A 462 16.96 2.49 26.82
N ARG A 463 17.00 3.83 26.98
CA ARG A 463 18.24 4.61 27.04
C ARG A 463 19.15 4.19 28.20
N ALA A 464 18.54 3.82 29.33
CA ALA A 464 19.27 3.42 30.52
C ALA A 464 20.16 2.16 30.32
N SER A 465 19.86 1.37 29.28
CA SER A 465 20.57 0.11 28.98
C SER A 465 21.33 0.17 27.65
N LEU A 466 21.52 1.38 27.08
CA LEU A 466 22.30 1.60 25.85
C LEU A 466 23.70 2.10 26.17
N ASP A 467 24.70 1.53 25.51
CA ASP A 467 26.03 2.10 25.43
C ASP A 467 25.98 3.42 24.64
N PRO A 468 26.74 4.48 25.04
CA PRO A 468 26.74 5.76 24.33
C PRO A 468 27.09 5.66 22.83
N GLY A 469 27.98 4.75 22.45
CA GLY A 469 28.35 4.50 21.06
C GLY A 469 27.19 3.92 20.26
N THR A 470 26.48 2.94 20.83
CA THR A 470 25.28 2.34 20.21
C THR A 470 24.14 3.36 20.09
N ALA A 471 23.94 4.19 21.13
CA ALA A 471 22.94 5.27 21.07
C ALA A 471 23.26 6.29 19.97
N THR A 472 24.53 6.66 19.80
CA THR A 472 25.00 7.56 18.73
C THR A 472 24.79 6.94 17.35
N ALA A 473 25.15 5.67 17.17
CA ALA A 473 24.96 4.96 15.90
C ALA A 473 23.47 4.86 15.53
N LEU A 474 22.59 4.60 16.49
CA LEU A 474 21.14 4.61 16.26
C LEU A 474 20.66 6.02 15.84
N ALA A 475 21.11 7.07 16.53
CA ALA A 475 20.74 8.44 16.19
C ALA A 475 21.18 8.85 14.77
N GLN A 476 22.31 8.35 14.27
CA GLN A 476 22.79 8.59 12.90
C GLN A 476 21.85 8.01 11.82
N THR A 477 21.05 7.00 12.15
CA THR A 477 20.00 6.50 11.24
C THR A 477 18.81 7.45 11.12
N GLY A 478 18.76 8.54 11.90
CA GLY A 478 17.57 9.37 12.08
C GLY A 478 16.51 8.71 12.96
N GLY A 479 16.93 7.71 13.74
CA GLY A 479 16.06 6.90 14.57
C GLY A 479 15.57 7.62 15.83
N ALA A 480 14.33 7.36 16.21
CA ALA A 480 13.74 7.84 17.45
C ALA A 480 13.89 6.80 18.56
N ILE A 481 14.05 7.26 19.81
CA ILE A 481 13.90 6.41 21.00
C ILE A 481 12.60 6.79 21.65
N VAL A 482 11.63 5.87 21.62
CA VAL A 482 10.25 6.10 22.05
C VAL A 482 9.95 5.23 23.26
N GLN A 483 9.41 5.83 24.30
CA GLN A 483 8.94 5.12 25.47
C GLN A 483 7.42 5.11 25.51
N ILE A 484 6.80 3.94 25.50
CA ILE A 484 5.35 3.75 25.57
C ILE A 484 4.97 3.22 26.95
N ALA A 485 4.11 3.95 27.66
CA ALA A 485 3.60 3.58 28.97
C ALA A 485 2.11 3.24 28.92
N HIS A 486 1.61 2.54 29.94
CA HIS A 486 0.18 2.29 30.12
C HIS A 486 -0.61 3.59 30.25
N ARG A 487 -1.87 3.54 29.85
CA ARG A 487 -2.82 4.61 30.09
C ARG A 487 -2.87 4.98 31.59
N GLY A 488 -2.76 6.29 31.86
CA GLY A 488 -2.74 6.80 33.24
C GLY A 488 -1.37 6.81 33.92
N GLN A 489 -0.33 6.22 33.34
CA GLN A 489 1.03 6.21 33.91
C GLN A 489 1.92 7.40 33.45
N ARG A 490 1.36 8.37 32.78
CA ARG A 490 2.03 9.54 32.21
C ARG A 490 2.87 10.34 33.21
N LEU A 491 2.50 10.34 34.49
CA LEU A 491 3.10 11.17 35.54
C LEU A 491 4.44 10.66 36.07
N HIS A 492 4.83 9.41 35.76
CA HIS A 492 6.00 8.76 36.37
C HIS A 492 7.24 8.72 35.47
N LEU A 493 7.11 9.17 34.22
CA LEU A 493 8.18 9.08 33.26
C LEU A 493 8.49 10.50 32.75
N SER A 494 9.70 10.97 32.98
CA SER A 494 10.14 12.31 32.55
C SER A 494 10.82 12.22 31.18
N GLY A 495 10.45 13.11 30.26
CA GLY A 495 11.11 13.25 28.95
C GLY A 495 10.17 13.55 27.79
N ARG A 496 10.73 14.13 26.73
CA ARG A 496 9.99 14.52 25.52
C ARG A 496 9.51 13.33 24.69
N ASP A 497 10.14 12.17 24.81
CA ASP A 497 9.90 10.99 24.01
C ASP A 497 9.07 9.93 24.77
N HIS A 498 8.31 10.40 25.76
CA HIS A 498 7.43 9.59 26.58
C HIS A 498 5.98 9.74 26.11
N TRP A 499 5.36 8.60 25.86
CA TRP A 499 4.03 8.50 25.26
C TRP A 499 3.15 7.53 26.04
N GLU A 500 1.90 7.87 26.20
CA GLU A 500 0.86 7.06 26.84
C GLU A 500 0.05 6.30 25.78
N ASP A 501 -0.10 5.00 25.91
CA ASP A 501 -0.93 4.15 25.05
C ASP A 501 -2.42 4.37 25.36
N LEU A 502 -3.13 5.12 24.51
CA LEU A 502 -4.53 5.49 24.74
C LEU A 502 -5.49 4.33 24.52
N ASP A 503 -5.21 3.45 23.57
CA ASP A 503 -6.12 2.39 23.13
C ASP A 503 -5.79 1.05 23.78
N GLY A 504 -4.69 0.94 24.54
CA GLY A 504 -4.15 -0.32 25.03
C GLY A 504 -3.73 -1.27 23.90
N THR A 505 -3.29 -0.69 22.78
CA THR A 505 -2.81 -1.43 21.61
C THR A 505 -1.51 -2.16 21.92
N PHE A 506 -0.59 -1.50 22.61
CA PHE A 506 0.75 -2.01 22.88
C PHE A 506 0.84 -2.77 24.20
N LEU A 507 0.32 -2.20 25.30
CA LEU A 507 0.50 -2.70 26.65
C LEU A 507 -0.81 -3.12 27.31
N PRO A 508 -0.86 -4.28 27.96
CA PRO A 508 0.09 -5.42 27.90
C PRO A 508 -0.22 -6.40 26.74
N ARG A 509 -1.09 -6.00 25.81
CA ARG A 509 -1.68 -6.90 24.80
C ARG A 509 -0.67 -7.41 23.79
N PHE A 510 0.24 -6.52 23.36
CA PHE A 510 1.19 -6.78 22.27
C PHE A 510 2.59 -7.10 22.80
N ALA A 511 3.09 -6.30 23.74
CA ALA A 511 4.39 -6.46 24.37
C ALA A 511 4.28 -6.55 25.89
N PRO A 512 5.15 -7.33 26.57
CA PRO A 512 5.26 -7.31 28.01
C PRO A 512 5.96 -6.03 28.48
N LEU A 513 5.81 -5.70 29.78
CA LEU A 513 6.58 -4.63 30.42
C LEU A 513 8.08 -4.94 30.41
N SER A 514 8.92 -3.90 30.42
CA SER A 514 10.37 -3.99 30.37
C SER A 514 10.91 -4.70 29.12
N TRP A 515 10.16 -4.60 28.01
CA TRP A 515 10.51 -5.12 26.70
C TRP A 515 10.82 -4.00 25.74
N ILE A 516 11.64 -4.29 24.72
CA ILE A 516 11.97 -3.34 23.66
C ILE A 516 11.81 -3.97 22.28
N ALA A 517 11.63 -3.12 21.27
CA ALA A 517 11.70 -3.52 19.88
C ALA A 517 12.41 -2.46 19.03
N VAL A 518 13.19 -2.90 18.04
CA VAL A 518 13.72 -2.06 16.97
C VAL A 518 12.81 -2.19 15.77
N VAL A 519 12.35 -1.05 15.23
CA VAL A 519 11.35 -0.96 14.17
C VAL A 519 11.91 -0.16 13.00
N ARG A 520 11.76 -0.69 11.77
CA ARG A 520 12.19 -0.07 10.50
C ARG A 520 11.27 1.11 10.10
N PRO A 521 11.69 1.95 9.13
CA PRO A 521 10.85 3.01 8.57
C PRO A 521 9.49 2.53 8.04
N ASP A 522 9.41 1.35 7.42
CA ASP A 522 8.17 0.70 6.96
C ASP A 522 7.39 -0.02 8.09
N LYS A 523 7.74 0.30 9.34
CA LYS A 523 7.12 -0.21 10.57
C LYS A 523 7.25 -1.72 10.78
N THR A 524 8.20 -2.37 10.11
CA THR A 524 8.53 -3.78 10.34
C THR A 524 9.44 -3.95 11.56
N ILE A 525 9.13 -4.90 12.44
CA ILE A 525 9.94 -5.25 13.60
C ILE A 525 11.22 -5.95 13.14
N VAL A 526 12.37 -5.38 13.47
CA VAL A 526 13.70 -5.93 13.15
C VAL A 526 14.15 -6.93 14.20
N HIS A 527 14.05 -6.50 15.46
CA HIS A 527 14.47 -7.26 16.62
C HIS A 527 13.65 -6.86 17.84
N ASP A 528 13.58 -7.73 18.84
CA ASP A 528 12.90 -7.48 20.10
C ASP A 528 13.56 -8.28 21.24
N GLY A 529 13.34 -7.87 22.48
CA GLY A 529 13.83 -8.57 23.66
C GLY A 529 13.66 -7.76 24.94
N PRO A 530 14.15 -8.30 26.08
CA PRO A 530 14.14 -7.57 27.36
C PRO A 530 15.01 -6.32 27.29
N VAL A 531 14.63 -5.27 28.03
CA VAL A 531 15.35 -3.99 28.04
C VAL A 531 16.81 -4.12 28.49
N ALA A 532 17.13 -5.11 29.33
CA ALA A 532 18.49 -5.39 29.75
C ALA A 532 19.44 -5.74 28.58
N ASP A 533 18.89 -6.26 27.48
CA ASP A 533 19.62 -6.61 26.26
C ASP A 533 19.61 -5.48 25.19
N ALA A 534 19.21 -4.26 25.55
CA ALA A 534 18.99 -3.18 24.59
C ALA A 534 20.21 -2.91 23.70
N ASP A 535 21.39 -2.84 24.29
CA ASP A 535 22.63 -2.59 23.54
C ASP A 535 22.88 -3.65 22.47
N ARG A 536 22.78 -4.93 22.85
CA ARG A 536 22.93 -6.06 21.90
C ARG A 536 21.88 -6.04 20.82
N ILE A 537 20.61 -5.80 21.17
CA ILE A 537 19.47 -5.80 20.23
C ILE A 537 19.63 -4.70 19.18
N VAL A 538 20.00 -3.49 19.62
CA VAL A 538 20.25 -2.37 18.71
C VAL A 538 21.47 -2.64 17.83
N HIS A 539 22.56 -3.15 18.42
CA HIS A 539 23.77 -3.48 17.67
C HIS A 539 23.52 -4.53 16.58
N GLU A 540 22.85 -5.63 16.91
CA GLU A 540 22.47 -6.66 15.92
C GLU A 540 21.57 -6.08 14.82
N SER A 541 20.67 -5.16 15.16
CA SER A 541 19.79 -4.48 14.18
C SER A 541 20.56 -3.57 13.23
N LEU A 542 21.54 -2.80 13.75
CA LEU A 542 22.39 -1.91 12.96
C LEU A 542 23.36 -2.69 12.06
N THR A 543 23.83 -3.86 12.51
CA THR A 543 24.69 -4.74 11.71
C THR A 543 24.00 -5.19 10.41
N LEU A 544 22.68 -5.36 10.42
CA LEU A 544 21.91 -5.67 9.21
C LEU A 544 21.99 -4.56 8.15
N LEU A 545 22.20 -3.32 8.56
CA LEU A 545 22.38 -2.17 7.67
C LEU A 545 23.81 -2.04 7.12
N GLY A 546 24.75 -2.89 7.60
CA GLY A 546 26.17 -2.75 7.29
C GLY A 546 26.87 -1.64 8.10
N ILE A 547 26.26 -1.15 9.19
CA ILE A 547 26.83 -0.15 10.09
C ILE A 547 27.68 -0.88 11.14
N SER A 548 29.00 -0.68 11.14
CA SER A 548 29.92 -1.21 12.17
C SER A 548 30.18 -0.17 13.26
N ARG A 549 30.52 -0.65 14.49
CA ARG A 549 30.92 0.21 15.64
C ARG A 549 32.14 1.08 15.38
N ASP A 550 33.01 0.66 14.46
CA ASP A 550 34.30 1.32 14.22
C ASP A 550 34.26 2.47 13.21
N ALA A 551 33.08 2.79 12.64
CA ALA A 551 32.92 3.87 11.69
C ALA A 551 32.79 5.25 12.40
N THR A 552 33.73 5.61 13.29
CA THR A 552 33.84 6.95 13.90
C THR A 552 34.63 7.93 13.01
N THR A 553 34.59 7.82 11.71
CA THR A 553 35.14 8.85 10.82
C THR A 553 34.20 9.07 9.65
N PRO A 554 33.57 10.24 9.50
CA PRO A 554 32.86 10.56 8.28
C PRO A 554 33.91 10.76 7.19
N SER A 555 33.94 9.83 6.23
CA SER A 555 34.63 10.09 4.95
C SER A 555 33.84 11.16 4.20
N VAL A 556 34.12 12.42 4.52
CA VAL A 556 33.76 13.55 3.69
C VAL A 556 34.72 13.54 2.51
N ALA A 557 34.40 12.77 1.49
CA ALA A 557 34.96 13.00 0.17
C ALA A 557 34.14 14.11 -0.49
N LEU A 558 34.46 15.34 -0.18
CA LEU A 558 34.23 16.48 -1.05
C LEU A 558 35.04 16.22 -2.32
N ALA A 559 34.38 15.93 -3.42
CA ALA A 559 34.95 16.06 -4.75
C ALA A 559 34.11 17.10 -5.50
N LEU A 560 34.77 18.14 -5.84
CA LEU A 560 34.42 19.30 -6.69
C LEU A 560 33.78 18.89 -8.04
#